data_b02dd2faab514b5acb92f28e21ff0ed4
#
_entry.id   b02dd2faab514b5acb92f28e21ff0ed4
#
_cell.length_a   1.000
_cell.length_b   1.000
_cell.length_c   1.000
_cell.angle_alpha   90.00
_cell.angle_beta   90.00
_cell.angle_gamma   90.00
#
_symmetry.space_group_name_H-M   'P 1'
#
loop_
_entity.id
_entity.type
_entity.pdbx_description
1 polymer ?
#
loop_
_entity_poly.entity_id
_entity_poly.type
_entity_poly.pdbx_seq_one_letter_code
_entity_poly.pdbx_strand_id
1 'polypeptide(L)'
;DLAVSQSKDNAVYYIQYAHARVNSIVNRAKEKGITFDVASARQVANLLTLDAETEILAKLAAYPEIVIRAANVCEPHQIGNYLKDLAALFHGWYAQDGVKFVDEANIPLSQARLLLSINVQQVLRNGLELLGVSAPEAM
;
A
#
# COMPACT_ATOMS: atom_id res chain seq x y z
N ASP A 1 13.04 8.12 21.96
CA ASP A 1 12.59 8.81 20.77
C ASP A 1 11.53 7.97 20.02
N LEU A 2 10.37 8.57 19.79
CA LEU A 2 9.27 7.89 19.12
C LEU A 2 9.63 7.45 17.69
N ALA A 3 10.46 8.22 17.00
CA ALA A 3 10.87 7.94 15.62
C ALA A 3 11.69 6.65 15.48
N VAL A 4 12.37 6.19 16.52
CA VAL A 4 13.15 4.95 16.52
C VAL A 4 12.42 3.79 17.20
N SER A 5 11.25 4.04 17.78
CA SER A 5 10.42 3.01 18.41
C SER A 5 9.81 2.09 17.35
N GLN A 6 9.89 0.79 17.57
CA GLN A 6 9.25 -0.22 16.70
C GLN A 6 7.87 -0.62 17.25
N SER A 7 7.16 0.30 17.87
CA SER A 7 5.82 0.05 18.38
C SER A 7 4.75 0.41 17.34
N LYS A 8 3.56 -0.18 17.50
CA LYS A 8 2.40 0.14 16.66
C LYS A 8 1.94 1.60 16.79
N ASP A 9 2.31 2.26 17.89
CA ASP A 9 1.96 3.65 18.15
C ASP A 9 2.87 4.63 17.39
N ASN A 10 3.99 4.15 16.85
CA ASN A 10 4.88 4.95 16.01
C ASN A 10 4.33 5.00 14.59
N ALA A 11 3.90 6.19 14.15
CA ALA A 11 3.33 6.40 12.82
C ALA A 11 4.29 6.00 11.70
N VAL A 12 5.58 6.31 11.82
CA VAL A 12 6.60 5.94 10.83
C VAL A 12 6.72 4.43 10.72
N TYR A 13 6.83 3.74 11.85
CA TYR A 13 6.90 2.28 11.89
C TYR A 13 5.65 1.64 11.25
N TYR A 14 4.49 2.20 11.55
CA TYR A 14 3.20 1.71 11.02
C TYR A 14 3.15 1.81 9.48
N ILE A 15 3.63 2.91 8.93
CA ILE A 15 3.73 3.13 7.47
C ILE A 15 4.75 2.18 6.86
N GLN A 16 5.93 2.06 7.45
CA GLN A 16 6.99 1.15 7.00
C GLN A 16 6.52 -0.31 7.01
N TYR A 17 5.75 -0.68 8.03
CA TYR A 17 5.20 -2.04 8.14
C TYR A 17 4.24 -2.35 6.99
N ALA A 18 3.40 -1.40 6.59
CA ALA A 18 2.53 -1.57 5.43
C ALA A 18 3.34 -1.80 4.15
N HIS A 19 4.41 -1.03 3.94
CA HIS A 19 5.32 -1.20 2.81
C HIS A 19 5.94 -2.61 2.78
N ALA A 20 6.49 -3.05 3.91
CA ALA A 20 7.13 -4.38 4.02
C ALA A 20 6.11 -5.51 3.83
N ARG A 21 4.89 -5.33 4.30
CA ARG A 21 3.82 -6.33 4.15
C ARG A 21 3.48 -6.60 2.69
N VAL A 22 3.51 -5.59 1.83
CA VAL A 22 3.30 -5.79 0.38
C VAL A 22 4.38 -6.73 -0.20
N ASN A 23 5.63 -6.56 0.19
CA ASN A 23 6.69 -7.48 -0.23
C ASN A 23 6.40 -8.92 0.18
N SER A 24 5.90 -9.12 1.39
CA SER A 24 5.51 -10.46 1.86
C SER A 24 4.40 -11.06 1.00
N ILE A 25 3.43 -10.26 0.58
CA ILE A 25 2.36 -10.70 -0.32
C ILE A 25 2.92 -11.11 -1.67
N VAL A 26 3.79 -10.28 -2.25
CA VAL A 26 4.43 -10.54 -3.55
C VAL A 26 5.29 -11.81 -3.50
N ASN A 27 6.06 -11.99 -2.43
CA ASN A 27 6.88 -13.18 -2.25
C ASN A 27 6.02 -14.45 -2.13
N ARG A 28 4.92 -14.38 -1.39
CA ARG A 28 3.97 -15.49 -1.28
C ARG A 28 3.37 -15.85 -2.64
N ALA A 29 3.05 -14.86 -3.47
CA ALA A 29 2.57 -15.11 -4.82
C ALA A 29 3.60 -15.87 -5.66
N LYS A 30 4.87 -15.47 -5.58
CA LYS A 30 5.97 -16.16 -6.27
C LYS A 30 6.12 -17.60 -5.79
N GLU A 31 6.07 -17.84 -4.49
CA GLU A 31 6.16 -19.17 -3.88
C GLU A 31 5.05 -20.09 -4.38
N LYS A 32 3.86 -19.54 -4.63
CA LYS A 32 2.72 -20.27 -5.16
C LYS A 32 2.69 -20.34 -6.69
N GLY A 33 3.74 -19.88 -7.36
CA GLY A 33 3.85 -19.93 -8.81
C GLY A 33 2.94 -18.94 -9.55
N ILE A 34 2.43 -17.93 -8.85
CA ILE A 34 1.62 -16.87 -9.47
C ILE A 34 2.59 -15.80 -9.99
N THR A 35 2.70 -15.70 -11.32
CA THR A 35 3.52 -14.70 -11.98
C THR A 35 2.71 -13.41 -12.12
N PHE A 36 3.17 -12.33 -11.47
CA PHE A 36 2.55 -11.03 -11.61
C PHE A 36 2.94 -10.39 -12.94
N ASP A 37 1.93 -9.94 -13.69
CA ASP A 37 2.11 -9.21 -14.95
C ASP A 37 1.21 -7.98 -14.94
N VAL A 38 1.82 -6.78 -15.08
CA VAL A 38 1.13 -5.49 -14.99
C VAL A 38 0.04 -5.37 -16.06
N ALA A 39 0.33 -5.77 -17.30
CA ALA A 39 -0.63 -5.65 -18.40
C ALA A 39 -1.86 -6.52 -18.16
N SER A 40 -1.66 -7.78 -17.76
CA SER A 40 -2.74 -8.70 -17.42
C SER A 40 -3.55 -8.21 -16.22
N ALA A 41 -2.85 -7.70 -15.19
CA ALA A 41 -3.51 -7.20 -13.99
C ALA A 41 -4.39 -5.98 -14.28
N ARG A 42 -3.95 -5.08 -15.15
CA ARG A 42 -4.74 -3.92 -15.56
C ARG A 42 -6.05 -4.32 -16.26
N GLN A 43 -6.03 -5.39 -17.05
CA GLN A 43 -7.22 -5.87 -17.76
C GLN A 43 -8.29 -6.39 -16.81
N VAL A 44 -7.91 -6.80 -15.61
CA VAL A 44 -8.83 -7.38 -14.60
C VAL A 44 -9.04 -6.45 -13.39
N ALA A 45 -8.61 -5.20 -13.47
CA ALA A 45 -8.76 -4.23 -12.39
C ALA A 45 -10.22 -4.00 -11.99
N ASN A 46 -11.16 -4.21 -12.90
CA ASN A 46 -12.60 -4.14 -12.63
C ASN A 46 -13.10 -5.19 -11.63
N LEU A 47 -12.29 -6.19 -11.31
CA LEU A 47 -12.61 -7.18 -10.28
C LEU A 47 -12.43 -6.64 -8.85
N LEU A 48 -11.78 -5.47 -8.69
CA LEU A 48 -11.64 -4.78 -7.40
C LEU A 48 -12.94 -4.06 -7.05
N THR A 49 -13.85 -4.76 -6.41
CA THR A 49 -15.22 -4.27 -6.14
C THR A 49 -15.54 -4.08 -4.67
N LEU A 50 -14.65 -4.48 -3.76
CA LEU A 50 -14.86 -4.29 -2.33
C LEU A 50 -14.76 -2.80 -1.97
N ASP A 51 -15.53 -2.37 -0.97
CA ASP A 51 -15.48 -0.99 -0.48
C ASP A 51 -14.07 -0.57 -0.07
N ALA A 52 -13.35 -1.46 0.62
CA ALA A 52 -11.96 -1.21 1.00
C ALA A 52 -11.07 -0.97 -0.22
N GLU A 53 -11.25 -1.73 -1.29
CA GLU A 53 -10.50 -1.58 -2.54
C GLU A 53 -10.82 -0.25 -3.23
N THR A 54 -12.08 0.14 -3.26
CA THR A 54 -12.53 1.41 -3.83
C THR A 54 -11.97 2.60 -3.04
N GLU A 55 -11.99 2.53 -1.71
CA GLU A 55 -11.43 3.57 -0.84
C GLU A 55 -9.92 3.75 -1.06
N ILE A 56 -9.19 2.65 -1.20
CA ILE A 56 -7.75 2.70 -1.48
C ILE A 56 -7.48 3.33 -2.84
N LEU A 57 -8.24 2.96 -3.86
CA LEU A 57 -8.12 3.55 -5.20
C LEU A 57 -8.33 5.06 -5.17
N ALA A 58 -9.36 5.54 -4.47
CA ALA A 58 -9.62 6.97 -4.31
C ALA A 58 -8.47 7.67 -3.55
N LYS A 59 -7.95 7.03 -2.51
CA LYS A 59 -6.83 7.55 -1.73
C LYS A 59 -5.57 7.69 -2.57
N LEU A 60 -5.26 6.69 -3.39
CA LEU A 60 -4.11 6.73 -4.30
C LEU A 60 -4.25 7.86 -5.34
N ALA A 61 -5.46 8.07 -5.87
CA ALA A 61 -5.73 9.11 -6.84
C ALA A 61 -5.51 10.51 -6.26
N ALA A 62 -5.68 10.70 -4.97
CA ALA A 62 -5.50 12.00 -4.29
C ALA A 62 -4.04 12.35 -4.00
N TYR A 63 -3.10 11.41 -4.13
CA TYR A 63 -1.69 11.63 -3.73
C TYR A 63 -1.03 12.84 -4.40
N PRO A 64 -1.13 13.03 -5.73
CA PRO A 64 -0.46 14.18 -6.38
C PRO A 64 -0.90 15.52 -5.81
N GLU A 65 -2.18 15.71 -5.54
CA GLU A 65 -2.71 16.95 -4.96
C GLU A 65 -2.22 17.19 -3.54
N ILE A 66 -2.09 16.12 -2.74
CA ILE A 66 -1.57 16.20 -1.38
C ILE A 66 -0.12 16.69 -1.40
N VAL A 67 0.71 16.18 -2.31
CA VAL A 67 2.11 16.60 -2.45
C VAL A 67 2.19 18.09 -2.85
N ILE A 68 1.39 18.48 -3.84
CA ILE A 68 1.36 19.88 -4.31
C ILE A 68 0.92 20.81 -3.19
N ARG A 69 -0.13 20.45 -2.46
CA ARG A 69 -0.63 21.25 -1.34
C ARG A 69 0.40 21.39 -0.23
N ALA A 70 1.02 20.29 0.17
CA ALA A 70 2.04 20.29 1.21
C ALA A 70 3.23 21.18 0.84
N ALA A 71 3.65 21.17 -0.44
CA ALA A 71 4.72 22.02 -0.94
C ALA A 71 4.30 23.50 -0.93
N ASN A 72 3.10 23.83 -1.40
CA ASN A 72 2.62 25.21 -1.51
C ASN A 72 2.46 25.90 -0.15
N VAL A 73 2.05 25.16 0.89
CA VAL A 73 1.85 25.72 2.25
C VAL A 73 3.01 25.41 3.19
N CYS A 74 4.07 24.77 2.69
CA CYS A 74 5.23 24.36 3.49
C CYS A 74 4.85 23.50 4.72
N GLU A 75 3.92 22.57 4.54
CA GLU A 75 3.44 21.69 5.60
C GLU A 75 3.71 20.21 5.27
N PRO A 76 4.97 19.74 5.40
CA PRO A 76 5.32 18.35 5.05
C PRO A 76 4.59 17.31 5.92
N HIS A 77 4.10 17.68 7.10
CA HIS A 77 3.32 16.78 7.94
C HIS A 77 2.02 16.31 7.28
N GLN A 78 1.50 17.05 6.29
CA GLN A 78 0.34 16.60 5.52
C GLN A 78 0.64 15.32 4.73
N ILE A 79 1.88 15.16 4.25
CA ILE A 79 2.33 13.93 3.59
C ILE A 79 2.34 12.78 4.59
N GLY A 80 2.89 13.00 5.80
CA GLY A 80 2.90 11.99 6.86
C GLY A 80 1.50 11.53 7.26
N ASN A 81 0.57 12.47 7.42
CA ASN A 81 -0.82 12.14 7.73
C ASN A 81 -1.47 11.33 6.60
N TYR A 82 -1.24 11.70 5.36
CA TYR A 82 -1.74 10.97 4.19
C TYR A 82 -1.22 9.52 4.18
N LEU A 83 0.08 9.33 4.40
CA LEU A 83 0.70 8.00 4.40
C LEU A 83 0.16 7.14 5.55
N LYS A 84 -0.07 7.73 6.71
CA LYS A 84 -0.67 7.04 7.85
C LYS A 84 -2.08 6.55 7.52
N ASP A 85 -2.88 7.40 6.90
CA ASP A 85 -4.25 7.05 6.50
C ASP A 85 -4.24 5.96 5.42
N LEU A 86 -3.35 6.06 4.43
CA LEU A 86 -3.20 5.03 3.39
C LEU A 86 -2.77 3.70 4.00
N ALA A 87 -1.81 3.71 4.92
CA ALA A 87 -1.36 2.51 5.63
C ALA A 87 -2.51 1.89 6.43
N ALA A 88 -3.34 2.70 7.09
CA ALA A 88 -4.49 2.21 7.83
C ALA A 88 -5.52 1.53 6.90
N LEU A 89 -5.81 2.11 5.76
CA LEU A 89 -6.69 1.50 4.75
C LEU A 89 -6.13 0.17 4.26
N PHE A 90 -4.83 0.12 3.99
CA PHE A 90 -4.18 -1.11 3.53
C PHE A 90 -4.23 -2.21 4.59
N HIS A 91 -3.88 -1.90 5.84
CA HIS A 91 -3.91 -2.87 6.93
C HIS A 91 -5.34 -3.39 7.20
N GLY A 92 -6.33 -2.52 7.12
CA GLY A 92 -7.73 -2.91 7.25
C GLY A 92 -8.17 -3.87 6.14
N TRP A 93 -7.80 -3.56 4.91
CA TRP A 93 -8.07 -4.43 3.76
C TRP A 93 -7.38 -5.79 3.90
N TYR A 94 -6.10 -5.79 4.30
CA TYR A 94 -5.33 -7.01 4.50
C TYR A 94 -5.94 -7.91 5.60
N ALA A 95 -6.48 -7.31 6.65
CA ALA A 95 -7.07 -8.02 7.78
C ALA A 95 -8.55 -8.40 7.57
N GLN A 96 -9.17 -7.95 6.48
CA GLN A 96 -10.59 -8.18 6.23
C GLN A 96 -10.87 -9.67 5.99
N ASP A 97 -11.87 -10.20 6.71
CA ASP A 97 -12.26 -11.59 6.59
C ASP A 97 -12.68 -11.93 5.16
N GLY A 98 -12.23 -13.09 4.67
CA GLY A 98 -12.55 -13.58 3.35
C GLY A 98 -11.76 -12.96 2.20
N VAL A 99 -10.94 -11.95 2.45
CA VAL A 99 -10.08 -11.36 1.42
C VAL A 99 -8.79 -12.16 1.27
N LYS A 100 -8.58 -12.71 0.09
CA LYS A 100 -7.37 -13.46 -0.26
C LYS A 100 -6.57 -12.66 -1.30
N PHE A 101 -5.35 -12.30 -0.96
CA PHE A 101 -4.44 -11.59 -1.87
C PHE A 101 -3.78 -12.54 -2.86
N VAL A 102 -3.54 -13.77 -2.44
CA VAL A 102 -2.88 -14.80 -3.24
C VAL A 102 -3.76 -16.05 -3.20
N ASP A 103 -4.60 -16.20 -4.22
CA ASP A 103 -5.55 -17.30 -4.32
C ASP A 103 -5.33 -18.04 -5.63
N GLU A 104 -4.82 -19.26 -5.54
CA GLU A 104 -4.56 -20.12 -6.69
C GLU A 104 -5.85 -20.52 -7.41
N ALA A 105 -6.98 -20.48 -6.72
CA ALA A 105 -8.29 -20.78 -7.29
C ALA A 105 -8.88 -19.58 -8.06
N ASN A 106 -8.32 -18.39 -7.90
CA ASN A 106 -8.79 -17.18 -8.59
C ASN A 106 -7.62 -16.29 -8.99
N ILE A 107 -6.90 -16.69 -10.00
CA ILE A 107 -5.71 -15.97 -10.49
C ILE A 107 -6.04 -14.55 -10.96
N PRO A 108 -7.11 -14.28 -11.74
CA PRO A 108 -7.42 -12.91 -12.16
C PRO A 108 -7.61 -11.95 -10.98
N LEU A 109 -8.36 -12.33 -9.95
CA LEU A 109 -8.55 -11.49 -8.77
C LEU A 109 -7.25 -11.30 -7.99
N SER A 110 -6.42 -12.34 -7.89
CA SER A 110 -5.09 -12.24 -7.29
C SER A 110 -4.21 -11.24 -8.03
N GLN A 111 -4.23 -11.25 -9.38
CA GLN A 111 -3.51 -10.27 -10.19
C GLN A 111 -3.98 -8.84 -9.90
N ALA A 112 -5.29 -8.62 -9.84
CA ALA A 112 -5.86 -7.30 -9.56
C ALA A 112 -5.45 -6.80 -8.17
N ARG A 113 -5.53 -7.66 -7.16
CA ARG A 113 -5.16 -7.31 -5.77
C ARG A 113 -3.65 -7.09 -5.61
N LEU A 114 -2.83 -7.86 -6.32
CA LEU A 114 -1.38 -7.62 -6.36
C LEU A 114 -1.06 -6.26 -6.98
N LEU A 115 -1.73 -5.90 -8.07
CA LEU A 115 -1.54 -4.60 -8.72
C LEU A 115 -1.88 -3.46 -7.74
N LEU A 116 -3.02 -3.53 -7.07
CA LEU A 116 -3.41 -2.52 -6.09
C LEU A 116 -2.40 -2.43 -4.94
N SER A 117 -1.97 -3.57 -4.41
CA SER A 117 -0.98 -3.63 -3.33
C SER A 117 0.36 -3.01 -3.74
N ILE A 118 0.83 -3.29 -4.94
CA ILE A 118 2.09 -2.73 -5.46
C ILE A 118 1.98 -1.21 -5.64
N ASN A 119 0.83 -0.71 -6.08
CA ASN A 119 0.59 0.72 -6.20
C ASN A 119 0.56 1.40 -4.83
N VAL A 120 -0.05 0.78 -3.83
CA VAL A 120 0.01 1.26 -2.43
C VAL A 120 1.46 1.33 -1.97
N GLN A 121 2.23 0.28 -2.18
CA GLN A 121 3.65 0.23 -1.81
C GLN A 121 4.45 1.36 -2.47
N GLN A 122 4.22 1.61 -3.75
CA GLN A 122 4.95 2.65 -4.48
C GLN A 122 4.67 4.05 -3.91
N VAL A 123 3.42 4.35 -3.59
CA VAL A 123 3.04 5.64 -2.98
C VAL A 123 3.61 5.76 -1.57
N LEU A 124 3.56 4.70 -0.76
CA LEU A 124 4.17 4.69 0.57
C LEU A 124 5.68 4.98 0.48
N ARG A 125 6.37 4.32 -0.45
CA ARG A 125 7.81 4.53 -0.69
C ARG A 125 8.09 5.96 -1.09
N ASN A 126 7.37 6.49 -2.08
CA ASN A 126 7.55 7.85 -2.56
C ASN A 126 7.36 8.87 -1.45
N GLY A 127 6.32 8.70 -0.65
CA GLY A 127 6.05 9.61 0.46
C GLY A 127 7.09 9.52 1.57
N LEU A 128 7.54 8.32 1.93
CA LEU A 128 8.61 8.12 2.92
C LEU A 128 9.93 8.76 2.43
N GLU A 129 10.27 8.61 1.16
CA GLU A 129 11.46 9.25 0.58
C GLU A 129 11.39 10.76 0.66
N LEU A 130 10.22 11.35 0.37
CA LEU A 130 10.02 12.81 0.51
C LEU A 130 10.22 13.28 1.96
N LEU A 131 9.89 12.44 2.94
CA LEU A 131 10.09 12.74 4.35
C LEU A 131 11.51 12.39 4.85
N GLY A 132 12.37 11.86 3.99
CA GLY A 132 13.73 11.45 4.35
C GLY A 132 13.78 10.17 5.19
N VAL A 133 12.76 9.31 5.08
CA VAL A 133 12.63 8.07 5.86
C VAL A 133 12.75 6.86 4.93
N SER A 134 13.42 5.82 5.40
CA SER A 134 13.60 4.59 4.63
C SER A 134 12.29 3.80 4.46
N ALA A 135 12.21 3.03 3.38
CA ALA A 135 11.12 2.11 3.08
C ALA A 135 11.68 0.68 3.06
N PRO A 136 11.74 -0.02 4.22
CA PRO A 136 12.35 -1.34 4.30
C PRO A 136 11.50 -2.40 3.58
N GLU A 137 12.17 -3.40 3.02
CA GLU A 137 11.52 -4.52 2.33
C GLU A 137 11.01 -5.59 3.29
N ALA A 138 11.57 -5.64 4.50
CA ALA A 138 11.18 -6.59 5.54
C ALA A 138 11.26 -5.95 6.92
N MET A 139 10.37 -6.38 7.77
CA MET A 139 10.32 -5.92 9.16
C MET A 139 9.90 -7.06 10.08
#